data_f4e9286e9962c7e39b25e72663ac0767
#
_entry.id   f4e9286e9962c7e39b25e72663ac0767
#
_cell.length_a   1.000
_cell.length_b   1.000
_cell.length_c   1.000
_cell.angle_alpha   90.00
_cell.angle_beta   90.00
_cell.angle_gamma   90.00
#
_symmetry.space_group_name_H-M   'P 1'
#
loop_
_entity.id
_entity.type
_entity.pdbx_description
1 polymer ?
#
loop_
_entity_poly.entity_id
_entity_poly.type
_entity_poly.pdbx_seq_one_letter_code
_entity_poly.pdbx_strand_id
1 'polypeptide(L)'
;RIAALPGMGEGLKLRWFTEDWLLVQGNGEILSDDFAQLINRNTREVLRIRPGMFGGEKMQHIGMLTDGTVVIVTRRDGVGPVFRYPIDFWKFLRTANKPKKLEPWREYAETYPNLPFFLPGDEPAPPQKCADNRLDMGKALFRPQFDQLFPEKKQALMEQLAEQYHFGFVRMERFDRWGQSCTTGIFEKDGREFVFVPGDTVTLGWERFAVGLNQDSQEELEYLFQEWDLEQDPAEFIGESMAPVRQAAIGPMLVGRELEEINWEPVELDDPRLCPDWLEDFRQFALTGRDSLTLAGRARFERDGDSWQVSLYHEVEYPNFQNLLQKQGFSLPTADEWAYLCGGGCRTLFPWGGGLDYSMHLHHFESEEDQGKPYDMEQPNFFGLSIAYDPYKRELVDGKTLTTCGGDGGCNICGGMGPLLGYLPCSPHCKPEVREDNEIHNDYDFFRPVIRVQTSGWRIVSPGDER
;
A
#
# COMPACT_ATOMS: atom_id res chain seq x y z
N ARG A 1 12.04 -17.66 -13.85
CA ARG A 1 12.61 -17.07 -15.06
C ARG A 1 11.49 -16.88 -16.06
N ILE A 2 11.01 -15.65 -16.24
CA ILE A 2 10.32 -15.26 -17.46
C ILE A 2 11.39 -15.45 -18.54
N ALA A 3 11.18 -16.39 -19.45
CA ALA A 3 12.12 -16.61 -20.54
C ALA A 3 12.34 -15.25 -21.22
N ALA A 4 13.60 -14.84 -21.37
CA ALA A 4 13.95 -13.63 -22.08
C ALA A 4 13.26 -13.70 -23.44
N LEU A 5 12.31 -12.81 -23.67
CA LEU A 5 11.59 -12.76 -24.93
C LEU A 5 12.53 -12.09 -25.95
N PRO A 6 13.03 -12.81 -26.96
CA PRO A 6 13.96 -12.23 -27.92
C PRO A 6 13.29 -11.05 -28.62
N GLY A 7 13.91 -9.87 -28.58
CA GLY A 7 13.51 -8.69 -29.35
C GLY A 7 12.58 -7.70 -28.67
N MET A 8 12.32 -7.83 -27.36
CA MET A 8 11.61 -6.81 -26.59
C MET A 8 12.63 -5.93 -25.88
N GLY A 9 12.77 -4.67 -26.34
CA GLY A 9 13.61 -3.65 -25.72
C GLY A 9 13.02 -3.13 -24.40
N GLU A 10 13.71 -2.18 -23.76
CA GLU A 10 13.29 -1.49 -22.54
C GLU A 10 11.86 -0.98 -22.65
N GLY A 11 11.01 -1.27 -21.66
CA GLY A 11 9.63 -0.76 -21.61
C GLY A 11 8.51 -1.81 -21.73
N LEU A 12 8.74 -3.02 -21.24
CA LEU A 12 7.68 -4.04 -21.17
C LEU A 12 6.60 -3.66 -20.14
N LYS A 13 5.34 -3.72 -20.56
CA LYS A 13 4.19 -3.66 -19.65
C LYS A 13 3.71 -5.07 -19.36
N LEU A 14 3.63 -5.39 -18.06
CA LEU A 14 3.13 -6.67 -17.57
C LEU A 14 1.84 -6.41 -16.79
N ARG A 15 0.79 -7.16 -17.09
CA ARG A 15 -0.46 -7.12 -16.33
C ARG A 15 -1.19 -8.45 -16.39
N TRP A 16 -1.98 -8.75 -15.39
CA TRP A 16 -2.87 -9.91 -15.43
C TRP A 16 -4.01 -9.64 -16.41
N PHE A 17 -4.20 -10.57 -17.32
CA PHE A 17 -5.29 -10.56 -18.30
C PHE A 17 -6.50 -11.31 -17.77
N THR A 18 -6.25 -12.42 -17.07
CA THR A 18 -7.19 -13.16 -16.22
C THR A 18 -6.41 -13.69 -15.02
N GLU A 19 -7.07 -14.39 -14.10
CA GLU A 19 -6.42 -15.03 -12.95
C GLU A 19 -5.23 -15.91 -13.32
N ASP A 20 -5.30 -16.60 -14.47
CA ASP A 20 -4.27 -17.55 -14.91
C ASP A 20 -3.39 -17.04 -16.05
N TRP A 21 -3.69 -15.93 -16.66
CA TRP A 21 -3.00 -15.44 -17.82
C TRP A 21 -2.37 -14.07 -17.62
N LEU A 22 -1.06 -14.00 -17.78
CA LEU A 22 -0.28 -12.77 -17.78
C LEU A 22 -0.18 -12.20 -19.20
N LEU A 23 -0.57 -10.95 -19.40
CA LEU A 23 -0.34 -10.22 -20.63
C LEU A 23 1.01 -9.50 -20.57
N VAL A 24 1.85 -9.77 -21.55
CA VAL A 24 3.12 -9.09 -21.78
C VAL A 24 2.98 -8.25 -23.04
N GLN A 25 3.14 -6.94 -22.92
CA GLN A 25 2.97 -5.98 -24.02
C GLN A 25 4.14 -5.01 -24.08
N GLY A 26 4.67 -4.70 -25.26
CA GLY A 26 5.72 -3.71 -25.47
C GLY A 26 5.23 -2.26 -25.45
N ASN A 27 6.12 -1.31 -25.26
CA ASN A 27 5.84 0.14 -25.14
C ASN A 27 5.63 0.86 -26.51
N GLY A 28 5.03 0.23 -27.50
CA GLY A 28 4.56 0.94 -28.70
C GLY A 28 5.53 1.02 -29.88
N GLU A 29 6.82 0.71 -29.73
CA GLU A 29 7.71 0.44 -30.87
C GLU A 29 7.96 -1.06 -30.93
N ILE A 30 7.27 -1.70 -31.87
CA ILE A 30 7.37 -3.14 -32.06
C ILE A 30 8.60 -3.40 -32.93
N LEU A 31 9.64 -3.95 -32.30
CA LEU A 31 10.79 -4.53 -33.02
C LEU A 31 10.59 -6.02 -33.36
N SER A 32 9.46 -6.59 -32.97
CA SER A 32 9.11 -8.00 -33.25
C SER A 32 7.75 -8.14 -33.95
N ASP A 33 7.55 -9.26 -34.62
CA ASP A 33 6.27 -9.61 -35.29
C ASP A 33 5.11 -9.83 -34.31
N ASP A 34 5.37 -9.82 -33.02
CA ASP A 34 4.39 -10.05 -31.93
C ASP A 34 4.02 -8.74 -31.25
N PHE A 35 2.73 -8.40 -31.20
CA PHE A 35 2.22 -7.23 -30.49
C PHE A 35 2.19 -7.44 -28.99
N ALA A 36 1.77 -8.62 -28.55
CA ALA A 36 1.70 -9.00 -27.16
C ALA A 36 1.77 -10.52 -27.03
N GLN A 37 2.02 -10.99 -25.82
CA GLN A 37 1.99 -12.40 -25.47
C GLN A 37 1.14 -12.62 -24.25
N LEU A 38 0.36 -13.70 -24.22
CA LEU A 38 -0.37 -14.19 -23.06
C LEU A 38 0.35 -15.43 -22.56
N ILE A 39 0.73 -15.42 -21.31
CA ILE A 39 1.47 -16.51 -20.65
C ILE A 39 0.61 -17.10 -19.55
N ASN A 40 0.29 -18.38 -19.63
CA ASN A 40 -0.43 -19.06 -18.56
C ASN A 40 0.53 -19.44 -17.44
N ARG A 41 0.24 -19.00 -16.21
CA ARG A 41 1.09 -19.26 -15.04
C ARG A 41 1.16 -20.73 -14.65
N ASN A 42 0.08 -21.49 -14.87
CA ASN A 42 -0.05 -22.89 -14.44
C ASN A 42 0.52 -23.87 -15.49
N THR A 43 0.14 -23.67 -16.76
CA THR A 43 0.53 -24.58 -17.86
C THR A 43 1.80 -24.15 -18.58
N ARG A 44 2.25 -22.90 -18.38
CA ARG A 44 3.35 -22.25 -19.12
C ARG A 44 3.07 -22.11 -20.64
N GLU A 45 1.83 -22.30 -21.06
CA GLU A 45 1.41 -22.05 -22.44
C GLU A 45 1.62 -20.58 -22.80
N VAL A 46 2.18 -20.31 -24.00
CA VAL A 46 2.38 -18.95 -24.52
C VAL A 46 1.56 -18.79 -25.78
N LEU A 47 0.63 -17.85 -25.77
CA LEU A 47 -0.18 -17.48 -26.90
C LEU A 47 0.24 -16.10 -27.42
N ARG A 48 0.53 -16.00 -28.72
CA ARG A 48 1.04 -14.76 -29.34
C ARG A 48 -0.07 -13.99 -30.00
N ILE A 49 -0.06 -12.68 -29.80
CA ILE A 49 -1.00 -11.75 -30.43
C ILE A 49 -0.22 -10.90 -31.41
N ARG A 50 -0.55 -11.02 -32.71
CA ARG A 50 0.12 -10.33 -33.78
C ARG A 50 -0.73 -9.17 -34.31
N PRO A 51 -0.12 -8.07 -34.83
CA PRO A 51 -0.85 -6.90 -35.31
C PRO A 51 -1.90 -7.23 -36.36
N GLY A 52 -1.60 -8.13 -37.31
CA GLY A 52 -2.50 -8.52 -38.38
C GLY A 52 -3.71 -9.37 -38.00
N MET A 53 -3.74 -9.94 -36.80
CA MET A 53 -4.81 -10.86 -36.38
C MET A 53 -6.16 -10.16 -36.24
N PHE A 54 -6.15 -8.88 -35.88
CA PHE A 54 -7.36 -8.10 -35.57
C PHE A 54 -7.53 -6.87 -36.48
N GLY A 55 -6.81 -6.81 -37.57
CA GLY A 55 -7.03 -5.83 -38.65
C GLY A 55 -6.55 -4.41 -38.37
N GLY A 56 -5.87 -4.14 -37.27
CA GLY A 56 -5.33 -2.82 -36.92
C GLY A 56 -3.82 -2.73 -37.21
N GLU A 57 -3.36 -1.57 -37.68
CA GLU A 57 -1.94 -1.33 -37.95
C GLU A 57 -1.14 -1.07 -36.66
N LYS A 58 -1.79 -0.51 -35.64
CA LYS A 58 -1.17 -0.27 -34.33
C LYS A 58 -2.19 -0.54 -33.21
N MET A 59 -2.13 -1.71 -32.60
CA MET A 59 -2.90 -2.00 -31.42
C MET A 59 -2.24 -1.36 -30.19
N GLN A 60 -3.00 -0.64 -29.39
CA GLN A 60 -2.48 -0.01 -28.17
C GLN A 60 -2.85 -0.76 -26.92
N HIS A 61 -4.05 -1.26 -26.84
CA HIS A 61 -4.55 -1.98 -25.69
C HIS A 61 -5.36 -3.20 -26.10
N ILE A 62 -5.26 -4.25 -25.30
CA ILE A 62 -6.12 -5.42 -25.36
C ILE A 62 -6.61 -5.73 -23.96
N GLY A 63 -7.88 -6.06 -23.80
CA GLY A 63 -8.48 -6.44 -22.53
C GLY A 63 -9.62 -7.41 -22.71
N MET A 64 -10.13 -7.94 -21.61
CA MET A 64 -11.30 -8.80 -21.59
C MET A 64 -12.33 -8.21 -20.62
N LEU A 65 -13.57 -8.17 -21.06
CA LEU A 65 -14.70 -7.81 -20.22
C LEU A 65 -15.11 -8.98 -19.32
N THR A 66 -15.90 -8.72 -18.31
CA THR A 66 -16.37 -9.73 -17.37
C THR A 66 -17.21 -10.83 -18.02
N ASP A 67 -17.83 -10.55 -19.17
CA ASP A 67 -18.58 -11.51 -19.98
C ASP A 67 -17.70 -12.37 -20.91
N GLY A 68 -16.36 -12.21 -20.85
CA GLY A 68 -15.40 -12.92 -21.69
C GLY A 68 -15.17 -12.29 -23.07
N THR A 69 -15.82 -11.17 -23.37
CA THR A 69 -15.62 -10.45 -24.65
C THR A 69 -14.25 -9.78 -24.66
N VAL A 70 -13.48 -9.96 -25.71
CA VAL A 70 -12.20 -9.31 -25.90
C VAL A 70 -12.37 -7.96 -26.59
N VAL A 71 -11.74 -6.94 -26.02
CA VAL A 71 -11.73 -5.58 -26.56
C VAL A 71 -10.33 -5.21 -27.00
N ILE A 72 -10.21 -4.71 -28.23
CA ILE A 72 -8.96 -4.26 -28.81
C ILE A 72 -9.10 -2.81 -29.25
N VAL A 73 -8.16 -1.99 -28.80
CA VAL A 73 -8.06 -0.58 -29.17
C VAL A 73 -6.91 -0.42 -30.14
N THR A 74 -7.25 0.03 -31.34
CA THR A 74 -6.26 0.37 -32.38
C THR A 74 -6.18 1.88 -32.52
N ARG A 75 -4.98 2.41 -32.78
CA ARG A 75 -4.77 3.85 -32.93
C ARG A 75 -4.22 4.14 -34.32
N ARG A 76 -4.88 5.06 -35.00
CA ARG A 76 -4.38 5.71 -36.20
C ARG A 76 -4.24 7.20 -35.87
N ASP A 77 -3.02 7.71 -35.84
CA ASP A 77 -2.72 9.15 -35.62
C ASP A 77 -3.42 9.83 -34.42
N GLY A 78 -3.50 9.13 -33.32
CA GLY A 78 -4.11 9.68 -32.11
C GLY A 78 -5.60 9.41 -31.93
N VAL A 79 -6.29 9.06 -32.99
CA VAL A 79 -7.71 8.75 -33.06
C VAL A 79 -7.88 7.38 -33.71
N GLY A 80 -8.46 6.42 -33.07
CA GLY A 80 -8.58 5.08 -33.65
C GLY A 80 -9.84 4.34 -33.24
N PRO A 81 -10.30 3.41 -34.10
CA PRO A 81 -11.45 2.58 -33.77
C PRO A 81 -11.16 1.64 -32.62
N VAL A 82 -12.20 1.35 -31.86
CA VAL A 82 -12.22 0.32 -30.82
C VAL A 82 -13.04 -0.85 -31.35
N PHE A 83 -12.47 -2.04 -31.27
CA PHE A 83 -13.12 -3.26 -31.77
C PHE A 83 -13.50 -4.19 -30.64
N ARG A 84 -14.66 -4.81 -30.76
CA ARG A 84 -15.21 -5.79 -29.83
C ARG A 84 -15.44 -7.11 -30.55
N TYR A 85 -14.91 -8.19 -29.98
CA TYR A 85 -14.92 -9.51 -30.58
C TYR A 85 -15.68 -10.51 -29.71
N PRO A 86 -16.94 -10.87 -30.03
CA PRO A 86 -17.77 -11.79 -29.25
C PRO A 86 -17.51 -13.24 -29.63
N ILE A 87 -16.28 -13.70 -29.58
CA ILE A 87 -15.90 -15.05 -29.97
C ILE A 87 -15.10 -15.76 -28.88
N ASP A 88 -14.94 -17.06 -29.03
CA ASP A 88 -13.98 -17.83 -28.22
C ASP A 88 -12.55 -17.39 -28.57
N PHE A 89 -12.08 -16.36 -27.89
CA PHE A 89 -10.78 -15.75 -28.06
C PHE A 89 -9.64 -16.76 -27.88
N TRP A 90 -9.74 -17.63 -26.92
CA TRP A 90 -8.73 -18.64 -26.62
C TRP A 90 -8.62 -19.67 -27.71
N LYS A 91 -9.77 -20.15 -28.22
CA LYS A 91 -9.83 -21.08 -29.35
C LYS A 91 -9.24 -20.44 -30.60
N PHE A 92 -9.57 -19.17 -30.84
CA PHE A 92 -9.03 -18.44 -31.96
C PHE A 92 -7.50 -18.31 -31.88
N LEU A 93 -6.93 -17.92 -30.74
CA LEU A 93 -5.48 -17.80 -30.58
C LEU A 93 -4.75 -19.14 -30.75
N ARG A 94 -5.34 -20.25 -30.32
CA ARG A 94 -4.75 -21.59 -30.45
C ARG A 94 -4.83 -22.13 -31.88
N THR A 95 -5.84 -21.76 -32.62
CA THR A 95 -6.06 -22.26 -34.01
C THR A 95 -5.49 -21.38 -35.08
N ALA A 96 -5.08 -20.14 -34.76
CA ALA A 96 -4.60 -19.16 -35.75
C ALA A 96 -3.16 -19.43 -36.18
N ASN A 97 -2.94 -20.50 -36.93
CA ASN A 97 -1.67 -20.74 -37.64
C ASN A 97 -1.44 -19.78 -38.84
N LYS A 98 -2.46 -19.04 -39.28
CA LYS A 98 -2.39 -17.92 -40.22
C LYS A 98 -3.30 -16.83 -39.75
N PRO A 99 -2.87 -15.57 -39.78
CA PRO A 99 -3.71 -14.45 -39.37
C PRO A 99 -4.93 -14.37 -40.28
N LYS A 100 -6.08 -14.80 -39.76
CA LYS A 100 -7.35 -14.52 -40.38
C LYS A 100 -7.87 -13.25 -39.70
N LYS A 101 -8.19 -12.24 -40.54
CA LYS A 101 -8.84 -11.05 -40.06
C LYS A 101 -10.19 -11.45 -39.43
N LEU A 102 -10.38 -11.13 -38.16
CA LEU A 102 -11.67 -11.28 -37.51
C LEU A 102 -12.50 -10.05 -37.85
N GLU A 103 -13.77 -10.28 -38.19
CA GLU A 103 -14.71 -9.19 -38.35
C GLU A 103 -15.25 -8.78 -36.98
N PRO A 104 -15.09 -7.52 -36.58
CA PRO A 104 -15.68 -7.02 -35.33
C PRO A 104 -17.21 -6.97 -35.48
N TRP A 105 -17.94 -7.35 -34.44
CA TRP A 105 -19.39 -7.18 -34.46
C TRP A 105 -19.81 -5.74 -34.16
N ARG A 106 -18.90 -4.94 -33.59
CA ARG A 106 -19.11 -3.52 -33.34
C ARG A 106 -17.78 -2.76 -33.46
N GLU A 107 -17.81 -1.67 -34.20
CA GLU A 107 -16.69 -0.75 -34.37
C GLU A 107 -17.08 0.62 -33.82
N TYR A 108 -16.15 1.26 -33.12
CA TYR A 108 -16.29 2.60 -32.56
C TYR A 108 -15.24 3.50 -33.16
N ALA A 109 -15.66 4.64 -33.70
CA ALA A 109 -14.79 5.60 -34.39
C ALA A 109 -14.27 6.72 -33.47
N GLU A 110 -14.59 6.69 -32.17
CA GLU A 110 -14.23 7.75 -31.24
C GLU A 110 -12.94 7.48 -30.50
N THR A 111 -12.27 8.56 -30.07
CA THR A 111 -11.01 8.51 -29.32
C THR A 111 -11.28 8.41 -27.85
N TYR A 112 -10.69 7.41 -27.19
CA TYR A 112 -10.70 7.28 -25.75
C TYR A 112 -9.27 7.45 -25.23
N PRO A 113 -8.90 8.62 -24.70
CA PRO A 113 -7.51 8.88 -24.28
C PRO A 113 -7.09 8.13 -23.01
N ASN A 114 -8.04 7.64 -22.21
CA ASN A 114 -7.76 7.00 -20.91
C ASN A 114 -8.66 5.80 -20.68
N LEU A 115 -8.46 4.72 -21.44
CA LEU A 115 -9.24 3.51 -21.22
C LEU A 115 -8.85 2.76 -19.94
N PRO A 116 -9.74 2.72 -18.98
CA PRO A 116 -10.16 1.46 -18.42
C PRO A 116 -11.49 1.06 -19.05
N PHE A 117 -11.43 0.23 -20.07
CA PHE A 117 -12.42 -0.73 -20.52
C PHE A 117 -13.94 -0.44 -20.44
N PHE A 118 -14.40 0.81 -20.67
CA PHE A 118 -15.80 1.08 -20.97
C PHE A 118 -15.92 1.60 -22.40
N LEU A 119 -16.60 0.83 -23.23
CA LEU A 119 -16.94 1.27 -24.59
C LEU A 119 -18.31 1.97 -24.56
N PRO A 120 -18.49 3.06 -25.33
CA PRO A 120 -19.83 3.62 -25.53
C PRO A 120 -20.77 2.54 -26.04
N GLY A 121 -21.87 2.36 -25.34
CA GLY A 121 -22.81 1.27 -25.59
C GLY A 121 -22.68 0.07 -24.66
N ASP A 122 -21.62 -0.01 -23.82
CA ASP A 122 -21.62 -0.69 -22.55
C ASP A 122 -22.07 0.27 -21.43
N GLU A 123 -22.39 1.53 -21.77
CA GLU A 123 -23.19 2.34 -20.87
C GLU A 123 -24.43 1.52 -20.54
N PRO A 124 -24.68 1.27 -19.23
CA PRO A 124 -25.92 0.67 -18.82
C PRO A 124 -27.02 1.47 -19.53
N ALA A 125 -27.95 0.78 -20.21
CA ALA A 125 -29.11 1.43 -20.81
C ALA A 125 -29.64 2.47 -19.84
N PRO A 126 -29.94 3.72 -20.29
CA PRO A 126 -30.36 4.78 -19.38
C PRO A 126 -31.37 4.16 -18.45
N PRO A 127 -31.24 4.31 -17.14
CA PRO A 127 -31.88 3.45 -16.18
C PRO A 127 -33.38 3.40 -16.57
N GLN A 128 -33.81 2.26 -17.16
CA GLN A 128 -35.18 1.89 -17.01
C GLN A 128 -35.40 2.04 -15.53
N LYS A 129 -36.41 2.86 -15.15
CA LYS A 129 -36.82 2.98 -13.76
C LYS A 129 -37.12 1.57 -13.21
N CYS A 130 -36.03 0.84 -12.99
CA CYS A 130 -35.98 -0.41 -12.30
C CYS A 130 -35.93 -0.05 -10.83
N ALA A 131 -37.00 -0.43 -10.18
CA ALA A 131 -37.06 -0.48 -8.76
C ALA A 131 -35.74 -0.91 -8.14
N ASP A 132 -35.24 -0.07 -7.21
CA ASP A 132 -34.28 -0.42 -6.16
C ASP A 132 -32.93 -1.00 -6.60
N ASN A 133 -32.16 -0.31 -7.45
CA ASN A 133 -30.69 -0.46 -7.51
C ASN A 133 -30.08 0.37 -6.38
N ARG A 134 -30.37 -0.01 -5.14
CA ARG A 134 -29.55 0.36 -3.99
C ARG A 134 -28.22 -0.33 -4.20
N LEU A 135 -27.18 0.41 -4.65
CA LEU A 135 -25.80 0.00 -4.46
C LEU A 135 -25.73 -0.45 -3.00
N ASP A 136 -25.38 -1.72 -2.79
CA ASP A 136 -25.08 -2.18 -1.42
C ASP A 136 -23.81 -1.41 -0.99
N MET A 137 -24.06 -0.27 -0.33
CA MET A 137 -22.99 0.67 0.04
C MET A 137 -21.97 0.01 0.94
N GLY A 138 -22.38 -1.00 1.70
CA GLY A 138 -21.46 -1.80 2.47
C GLY A 138 -20.39 -2.45 1.56
N LYS A 139 -20.78 -2.95 0.38
CA LYS A 139 -19.84 -3.53 -0.59
C LYS A 139 -18.97 -2.48 -1.30
N ALA A 140 -19.48 -1.27 -1.48
CA ALA A 140 -18.74 -0.19 -2.12
C ALA A 140 -17.53 0.29 -1.29
N LEU A 141 -17.46 -0.05 -0.01
CA LEU A 141 -16.32 0.22 0.87
C LEU A 141 -15.19 -0.81 0.74
N PHE A 142 -15.38 -1.86 -0.06
CA PHE A 142 -14.39 -2.94 -0.27
C PHE A 142 -13.85 -2.95 -1.69
N ARG A 143 -12.60 -3.39 -1.85
CA ARG A 143 -12.01 -3.72 -3.15
C ARG A 143 -12.64 -5.03 -3.68
N PRO A 144 -12.82 -5.20 -4.99
CA PRO A 144 -12.47 -4.24 -6.06
C PRO A 144 -13.55 -3.18 -6.33
N GLN A 145 -14.73 -3.23 -5.66
CA GLN A 145 -15.85 -2.33 -5.94
C GLN A 145 -15.49 -0.87 -5.67
N PHE A 146 -14.76 -0.60 -4.56
CA PHE A 146 -14.28 0.75 -4.25
C PHE A 146 -13.42 1.32 -5.36
N ASP A 147 -12.48 0.52 -5.90
CA ASP A 147 -11.56 0.98 -6.94
C ASP A 147 -12.30 1.35 -8.23
N GLN A 148 -13.44 0.70 -8.51
CA GLN A 148 -14.27 0.90 -9.69
C GLN A 148 -15.26 2.06 -9.57
N LEU A 149 -15.40 2.66 -8.40
CA LEU A 149 -16.30 3.82 -8.23
C LEU A 149 -15.83 5.01 -9.05
N PHE A 150 -16.77 5.71 -9.66
CA PHE A 150 -16.51 7.00 -10.30
C PHE A 150 -16.02 8.04 -9.28
N PRO A 151 -15.16 8.98 -9.68
CA PRO A 151 -14.57 9.97 -8.76
C PRO A 151 -15.61 10.70 -7.91
N GLU A 152 -16.74 11.12 -8.52
CA GLU A 152 -17.80 11.85 -7.85
C GLU A 152 -18.50 10.99 -6.78
N LYS A 153 -18.66 9.70 -7.06
CA LYS A 153 -19.24 8.76 -6.08
C LYS A 153 -18.28 8.43 -4.95
N LYS A 154 -16.97 8.32 -5.26
CA LYS A 154 -15.94 8.18 -4.22
C LYS A 154 -15.93 9.38 -3.29
N GLN A 155 -15.92 10.58 -3.86
CA GLN A 155 -15.94 11.81 -3.08
C GLN A 155 -17.19 11.90 -2.19
N ALA A 156 -18.39 11.68 -2.74
CA ALA A 156 -19.62 11.68 -1.97
C ALA A 156 -19.60 10.64 -0.84
N LEU A 157 -19.00 9.48 -1.07
CA LEU A 157 -18.82 8.44 -0.06
C LEU A 157 -17.86 8.91 1.05
N MET A 158 -16.76 9.59 0.71
CA MET A 158 -15.81 10.13 1.68
C MET A 158 -16.42 11.28 2.49
N GLU A 159 -17.17 12.18 1.87
CA GLU A 159 -17.91 13.24 2.57
C GLU A 159 -18.94 12.66 3.57
N GLN A 160 -19.63 11.60 3.19
CA GLN A 160 -20.58 10.90 4.06
C GLN A 160 -19.89 10.19 5.23
N LEU A 161 -18.70 9.60 5.00
CA LEU A 161 -17.85 9.05 6.07
C LEU A 161 -17.42 10.13 7.05
N ALA A 162 -16.99 11.29 6.55
CA ALA A 162 -16.60 12.43 7.37
C ALA A 162 -17.73 12.86 8.32
N GLU A 163 -18.94 13.00 7.80
CA GLU A 163 -20.12 13.36 8.59
C GLU A 163 -20.42 12.29 9.66
N GLN A 164 -20.44 11.02 9.27
CA GLN A 164 -20.81 9.91 10.16
C GLN A 164 -19.83 9.73 11.32
N TYR A 165 -18.53 9.91 11.07
CA TYR A 165 -17.48 9.71 12.08
C TYR A 165 -16.96 11.01 12.70
N HIS A 166 -17.58 12.14 12.36
CA HIS A 166 -17.22 13.48 12.87
C HIS A 166 -15.77 13.86 12.57
N PHE A 167 -15.39 13.70 11.28
CA PHE A 167 -14.13 14.16 10.72
C PHE A 167 -14.36 15.36 9.80
N GLY A 168 -13.35 16.20 9.62
CA GLY A 168 -13.28 17.14 8.52
C GLY A 168 -12.84 16.41 7.25
N PHE A 169 -13.63 16.44 6.16
CA PHE A 169 -13.15 15.99 4.85
C PHE A 169 -12.25 17.07 4.25
N VAL A 170 -11.00 16.70 3.90
CA VAL A 170 -10.02 17.66 3.37
C VAL A 170 -10.00 17.61 1.84
N ARG A 171 -9.75 16.44 1.25
CA ARG A 171 -9.61 16.27 -0.20
C ARG A 171 -9.64 14.82 -0.61
N MET A 172 -9.88 14.57 -1.90
CA MET A 172 -9.52 13.31 -2.54
C MET A 172 -8.06 13.35 -2.97
N GLU A 173 -7.34 12.23 -2.78
CA GLU A 173 -5.95 12.11 -3.18
C GLU A 173 -5.68 10.73 -3.79
N ARG A 174 -4.78 10.67 -4.80
CA ARG A 174 -4.32 9.44 -5.40
C ARG A 174 -2.90 9.16 -4.93
N PHE A 175 -2.72 8.01 -4.33
CA PHE A 175 -1.42 7.45 -3.99
C PHE A 175 -1.07 6.34 -4.96
N ASP A 176 0.15 6.35 -5.46
CA ASP A 176 0.65 5.38 -6.44
C ASP A 176 2.10 5.05 -6.08
N ARG A 177 2.31 3.85 -5.58
CA ARG A 177 3.64 3.44 -5.13
C ARG A 177 3.79 1.92 -5.22
N TRP A 178 4.99 1.47 -5.59
CA TRP A 178 5.36 0.05 -5.65
C TRP A 178 4.40 -0.82 -6.47
N GLY A 179 3.88 -0.25 -7.58
CA GLY A 179 2.96 -0.94 -8.48
C GLY A 179 1.54 -1.10 -7.94
N GLN A 180 1.22 -0.52 -6.79
CA GLN A 180 -0.11 -0.45 -6.22
C GLN A 180 -0.62 0.99 -6.18
N SER A 181 -1.93 1.19 -6.24
CA SER A 181 -2.51 2.53 -6.15
C SER A 181 -3.87 2.52 -5.46
N CYS A 182 -4.17 3.65 -4.81
CA CYS A 182 -5.48 3.92 -4.24
C CYS A 182 -5.84 5.39 -4.44
N THR A 183 -7.05 5.68 -4.91
CA THR A 183 -7.62 7.04 -4.88
C THR A 183 -8.64 7.08 -3.78
N THR A 184 -8.37 7.87 -2.73
CA THR A 184 -9.13 7.85 -1.48
C THR A 184 -9.26 9.24 -0.87
N GLY A 185 -10.01 9.36 0.22
CA GLY A 185 -10.22 10.61 0.95
C GLY A 185 -9.19 10.82 2.05
N ILE A 186 -8.74 12.07 2.18
CA ILE A 186 -7.99 12.57 3.32
C ILE A 186 -8.93 13.31 4.26
N PHE A 187 -8.78 13.06 5.53
CA PHE A 187 -9.62 13.59 6.60
C PHE A 187 -8.75 14.24 7.67
N GLU A 188 -9.34 15.13 8.44
CA GLU A 188 -8.69 15.77 9.58
C GLU A 188 -9.56 15.58 10.82
N LYS A 189 -8.94 15.29 11.96
CA LYS A 189 -9.56 15.28 13.27
C LYS A 189 -8.55 15.59 14.36
N ASP A 190 -8.84 16.58 15.17
CA ASP A 190 -8.01 16.99 16.30
C ASP A 190 -6.55 17.32 15.89
N GLY A 191 -6.37 18.00 14.73
CA GLY A 191 -5.06 18.36 14.16
C GLY A 191 -4.28 17.22 13.51
N ARG A 192 -4.89 16.04 13.33
CA ARG A 192 -4.28 14.84 12.76
C ARG A 192 -4.89 14.48 11.41
N GLU A 193 -4.08 14.10 10.45
CA GLU A 193 -4.57 13.60 9.17
C GLU A 193 -4.86 12.10 9.22
N PHE A 194 -5.98 11.73 8.63
CA PHE A 194 -6.42 10.34 8.44
C PHE A 194 -6.67 10.07 6.96
N VAL A 195 -6.57 8.81 6.58
CA VAL A 195 -6.91 8.34 5.24
C VAL A 195 -7.95 7.22 5.33
N PHE A 196 -8.88 7.16 4.37
CA PHE A 196 -9.75 6.01 4.24
C PHE A 196 -9.02 4.88 3.50
N VAL A 197 -8.99 3.69 4.11
CA VAL A 197 -8.47 2.47 3.51
C VAL A 197 -9.63 1.52 3.25
N PRO A 198 -9.88 1.13 1.98
CA PRO A 198 -10.96 0.19 1.64
C PRO A 198 -10.65 -1.20 2.21
N GLY A 199 -11.70 -1.90 2.61
CA GLY A 199 -11.59 -3.30 3.01
C GLY A 199 -11.22 -4.20 1.83
N ASP A 200 -10.67 -5.39 2.13
CA ASP A 200 -10.34 -6.40 1.12
C ASP A 200 -10.27 -7.79 1.72
N THR A 201 -10.22 -8.80 0.87
CA THR A 201 -9.86 -10.17 1.25
C THR A 201 -8.52 -10.51 0.63
N VAL A 202 -7.49 -10.61 1.46
CA VAL A 202 -6.10 -10.73 1.02
C VAL A 202 -5.43 -11.97 1.56
N THR A 203 -4.37 -12.41 0.88
CA THR A 203 -3.46 -13.43 1.39
C THR A 203 -2.33 -12.74 2.13
N LEU A 204 -2.22 -12.97 3.42
CA LEU A 204 -1.16 -12.47 4.29
C LEU A 204 -0.17 -13.57 4.64
N GLY A 205 0.97 -13.18 5.22
CA GLY A 205 2.03 -14.10 5.59
C GLY A 205 2.95 -14.43 4.42
N TRP A 206 4.05 -15.09 4.72
CA TRP A 206 5.11 -15.33 3.76
C TRP A 206 5.29 -16.81 3.45
N GLU A 207 5.43 -17.11 2.19
CA GLU A 207 5.77 -18.41 1.66
C GLU A 207 7.19 -18.35 1.10
N ARG A 208 8.02 -19.26 1.52
CA ARG A 208 9.42 -19.39 1.14
C ARG A 208 9.72 -18.86 -0.26
N PHE A 209 10.31 -17.68 -0.37
CA PHE A 209 10.77 -17.05 -1.62
C PHE A 209 9.89 -17.30 -2.85
N ALA A 210 8.60 -17.06 -2.75
CA ALA A 210 7.68 -17.24 -3.89
C ALA A 210 8.14 -16.45 -5.14
N VAL A 211 8.81 -15.30 -4.93
CA VAL A 211 9.37 -14.45 -5.99
C VAL A 211 10.91 -14.49 -6.03
N GLY A 212 11.56 -15.02 -4.97
CA GLY A 212 13.00 -14.97 -4.78
C GLY A 212 13.48 -13.67 -4.13
N LEU A 213 14.68 -13.71 -3.53
CA LEU A 213 15.37 -12.49 -3.15
C LEU A 213 15.93 -11.81 -4.40
N ASN A 214 16.07 -10.47 -4.33
CA ASN A 214 16.88 -9.76 -5.30
C ASN A 214 18.36 -10.12 -5.11
N GLN A 215 19.19 -9.83 -6.11
CA GLN A 215 20.59 -10.26 -6.12
C GLN A 215 21.37 -9.68 -4.95
N ASP A 216 21.24 -8.39 -4.67
CA ASP A 216 21.99 -7.70 -3.63
C ASP A 216 21.66 -8.25 -2.24
N SER A 217 20.39 -8.49 -1.94
CA SER A 217 19.96 -9.10 -0.67
C SER A 217 20.41 -10.56 -0.54
N GLN A 218 20.50 -11.29 -1.65
CA GLN A 218 21.03 -12.63 -1.64
C GLN A 218 22.53 -12.62 -1.33
N GLU A 219 23.30 -11.76 -1.98
CA GLU A 219 24.75 -11.60 -1.75
C GLU A 219 25.03 -11.18 -0.31
N GLU A 220 24.24 -10.26 0.25
CA GLU A 220 24.36 -9.85 1.66
C GLU A 220 24.14 -11.03 2.62
N LEU A 221 23.09 -11.83 2.42
CA LEU A 221 22.88 -13.01 3.25
C LEU A 221 23.97 -14.04 3.11
N GLU A 222 24.44 -14.33 1.89
CA GLU A 222 25.52 -15.27 1.65
C GLU A 222 26.81 -14.83 2.36
N TYR A 223 27.13 -13.51 2.32
CA TYR A 223 28.26 -12.96 3.06
C TYR A 223 28.11 -13.13 4.58
N LEU A 224 26.94 -12.77 5.12
CA LEU A 224 26.63 -12.87 6.54
C LEU A 224 26.74 -14.33 7.04
N PHE A 225 26.20 -15.27 6.26
CA PHE A 225 26.21 -16.71 6.60
C PHE A 225 27.65 -17.28 6.60
N GLN A 226 28.51 -16.80 5.70
CA GLN A 226 29.92 -17.18 5.70
C GLN A 226 30.67 -16.58 6.89
N GLU A 227 30.42 -15.31 7.21
CA GLU A 227 31.10 -14.63 8.33
C GLU A 227 30.75 -15.25 9.69
N TRP A 228 29.49 -15.70 9.84
CA TRP A 228 28.96 -16.25 11.10
C TRP A 228 28.99 -17.79 11.15
N ASP A 229 29.57 -18.44 10.12
CA ASP A 229 29.64 -19.90 9.99
C ASP A 229 28.28 -20.59 10.18
N LEU A 230 27.22 -20.01 9.54
CA LEU A 230 25.86 -20.52 9.60
C LEU A 230 25.64 -21.55 8.48
N GLU A 231 25.27 -22.76 8.86
CA GLU A 231 24.95 -23.85 7.90
C GLU A 231 23.48 -23.89 7.49
N GLN A 232 22.63 -23.05 8.11
CA GLN A 232 21.19 -23.02 7.86
C GLN A 232 20.88 -22.47 6.44
N ASP A 233 19.80 -22.94 5.83
CA ASP A 233 19.29 -22.36 4.57
C ASP A 233 18.81 -20.92 4.80
N PRO A 234 19.24 -19.93 4.02
CA PRO A 234 18.84 -18.52 4.20
C PRO A 234 17.32 -18.31 4.18
N ALA A 235 16.58 -19.09 3.38
CA ALA A 235 15.12 -19.01 3.34
C ALA A 235 14.47 -19.52 4.63
N GLU A 236 15.06 -20.53 5.24
CA GLU A 236 14.60 -21.05 6.54
C GLU A 236 14.85 -20.03 7.64
N PHE A 237 16.04 -19.44 7.65
CA PHE A 237 16.42 -18.39 8.59
C PHE A 237 15.45 -17.21 8.55
N ILE A 238 15.21 -16.61 7.37
CA ILE A 238 14.22 -15.54 7.23
C ILE A 238 12.82 -16.04 7.61
N GLY A 239 12.46 -17.26 7.21
CA GLY A 239 11.16 -17.87 7.48
C GLY A 239 10.82 -18.00 8.96
N GLU A 240 11.83 -18.12 9.83
CA GLU A 240 11.64 -18.16 11.28
C GLU A 240 10.98 -16.87 11.82
N SER A 241 11.27 -15.72 11.21
CA SER A 241 10.68 -14.43 11.56
C SER A 241 9.34 -14.17 10.88
N MET A 242 8.91 -15.01 9.94
CA MET A 242 7.73 -14.75 9.12
C MET A 242 6.46 -15.41 9.65
N ALA A 243 5.34 -14.73 9.52
CA ALA A 243 4.01 -15.26 9.80
C ALA A 243 3.59 -16.28 8.72
N PRO A 244 2.85 -17.36 9.08
CA PRO A 244 2.36 -18.33 8.13
C PRO A 244 1.35 -17.70 7.16
N VAL A 245 1.28 -18.27 5.96
CA VAL A 245 0.31 -17.86 4.93
C VAL A 245 -1.11 -18.13 5.41
N ARG A 246 -1.96 -17.11 5.25
CA ARG A 246 -3.38 -17.17 5.63
C ARG A 246 -4.23 -16.23 4.78
N GLN A 247 -5.50 -16.54 4.65
CA GLN A 247 -6.50 -15.61 4.12
C GLN A 247 -7.00 -14.73 5.25
N ALA A 248 -7.06 -13.43 5.01
CA ALA A 248 -7.60 -12.45 5.95
C ALA A 248 -8.65 -11.57 5.28
N ALA A 249 -9.79 -11.42 5.95
CA ALA A 249 -10.83 -10.47 5.56
C ALA A 249 -10.65 -9.18 6.37
N ILE A 250 -10.20 -8.14 5.71
CA ILE A 250 -9.92 -6.83 6.32
C ILE A 250 -11.09 -5.90 6.06
N GLY A 251 -11.62 -5.31 7.13
CA GLY A 251 -12.68 -4.32 7.03
C GLY A 251 -12.18 -2.95 6.54
N PRO A 252 -13.07 -2.08 6.03
CA PRO A 252 -12.70 -0.70 5.69
C PRO A 252 -12.42 0.11 6.96
N MET A 253 -11.45 1.03 6.89
CA MET A 253 -10.96 1.80 8.04
C MET A 253 -10.68 3.27 7.70
N LEU A 254 -10.84 4.14 8.70
CA LEU A 254 -10.16 5.44 8.75
C LEU A 254 -8.89 5.25 9.58
N VAL A 255 -7.74 5.63 9.05
CA VAL A 255 -6.42 5.27 9.58
C VAL A 255 -5.58 6.53 9.70
N GLY A 256 -4.96 6.76 10.86
CA GLY A 256 -3.98 7.83 11.06
C GLY A 256 -2.81 7.68 10.08
N ARG A 257 -2.45 8.77 9.39
CA ARG A 257 -1.43 8.70 8.32
C ARG A 257 -0.04 8.52 8.87
N GLU A 258 0.26 9.12 10.01
CA GLU A 258 1.56 9.11 10.66
C GLU A 258 1.53 8.28 11.94
N LEU A 259 2.69 7.88 12.42
CA LEU A 259 2.88 7.30 13.74
C LEU A 259 2.84 8.38 14.81
N GLU A 260 2.24 8.06 15.94
CA GLU A 260 2.12 8.95 17.10
C GLU A 260 2.89 8.39 18.30
N GLU A 261 3.45 9.28 19.08
CA GLU A 261 4.08 8.97 20.37
C GLU A 261 3.02 8.84 21.46
N ILE A 262 3.30 8.03 22.47
CA ILE A 262 2.31 7.67 23.49
C ILE A 262 2.53 8.42 24.81
N ASN A 263 3.77 8.52 25.23
CA ASN A 263 4.16 8.84 26.59
C ASN A 263 4.43 10.34 26.83
N TRP A 264 4.15 11.19 25.82
CA TRP A 264 4.42 12.62 25.91
C TRP A 264 3.13 13.43 25.99
N GLU A 265 2.97 14.17 27.10
CA GLU A 265 1.88 15.10 27.33
C GLU A 265 2.39 16.53 27.08
N PRO A 266 1.89 17.27 26.08
CA PRO A 266 2.22 18.67 25.92
C PRO A 266 1.78 19.49 27.13
N VAL A 267 2.68 20.34 27.63
CA VAL A 267 2.42 21.21 28.78
C VAL A 267 3.00 22.60 28.54
N GLU A 268 2.55 23.58 29.30
CA GLU A 268 3.15 24.91 29.30
C GLU A 268 4.47 24.95 30.06
N LEU A 269 5.37 25.88 29.73
CA LEU A 269 6.68 25.98 30.36
C LEU A 269 6.62 26.34 31.85
N ASP A 270 5.50 26.84 32.34
CA ASP A 270 5.21 27.14 33.74
C ASP A 270 4.43 26.04 34.46
N ASP A 271 4.25 24.88 33.85
CA ASP A 271 3.58 23.75 34.48
C ASP A 271 4.29 23.35 35.77
N PRO A 272 3.55 23.27 36.93
CA PRO A 272 4.15 23.04 38.24
C PRO A 272 4.77 21.63 38.39
N ARG A 273 4.54 20.72 37.45
CA ARG A 273 5.16 19.39 37.40
C ARG A 273 6.59 19.44 36.86
N LEU A 274 6.97 20.52 36.14
CA LEU A 274 8.33 20.71 35.68
C LEU A 274 9.27 21.00 36.85
N CYS A 275 10.21 20.07 37.10
CA CYS A 275 11.18 20.20 38.15
C CYS A 275 12.11 21.40 37.93
N PRO A 276 12.48 22.18 38.97
CA PRO A 276 13.40 23.31 38.81
C PRO A 276 14.75 22.93 38.17
N ASP A 277 15.25 21.74 38.47
CA ASP A 277 16.53 21.24 37.88
C ASP A 277 16.39 21.03 36.37
N TRP A 278 15.25 20.49 35.88
CA TRP A 278 15.00 20.29 34.47
C TRP A 278 14.88 21.64 33.72
N LEU A 279 14.28 22.64 34.36
CA LEU A 279 14.20 23.98 33.81
C LEU A 279 15.57 24.66 33.78
N GLU A 280 16.46 24.34 34.70
CA GLU A 280 17.84 24.84 34.68
C GLU A 280 18.64 24.20 33.55
N ASP A 281 18.55 22.87 33.41
CA ASP A 281 19.16 22.13 32.30
C ASP A 281 18.67 22.69 30.94
N PHE A 282 17.35 22.95 30.83
CA PHE A 282 16.75 23.55 29.65
C PHE A 282 17.31 24.95 29.39
N ARG A 283 17.40 25.84 30.40
CA ARG A 283 17.95 27.19 30.22
C ARG A 283 19.38 27.17 29.72
N GLN A 284 20.21 26.29 30.24
CA GLN A 284 21.58 26.10 29.79
C GLN A 284 21.63 25.57 28.35
N PHE A 285 20.77 24.60 28.02
CA PHE A 285 20.66 24.03 26.70
C PHE A 285 20.19 25.05 25.66
N ALA A 286 19.19 25.88 25.99
CA ALA A 286 18.65 26.89 25.09
C ALA A 286 19.72 27.91 24.60
N LEU A 287 20.81 28.08 25.36
CA LEU A 287 21.95 28.93 24.99
C LEU A 287 22.86 28.27 23.95
N THR A 288 22.76 26.97 23.73
CA THR A 288 23.65 26.24 22.78
C THR A 288 23.24 26.39 21.33
N GLY A 289 22.06 26.97 21.05
CA GLY A 289 21.52 27.09 19.67
C GLY A 289 21.00 25.79 19.07
N ARG A 290 20.89 24.72 19.84
CA ARG A 290 20.26 23.44 19.44
C ARG A 290 18.74 23.53 19.61
N ASP A 291 17.99 22.71 18.88
CA ASP A 291 16.54 22.82 18.75
C ASP A 291 15.76 21.79 19.57
N SER A 292 16.40 20.76 20.13
CA SER A 292 15.73 19.72 20.94
C SER A 292 16.60 19.23 22.09
N LEU A 293 15.99 19.16 23.30
CA LEU A 293 16.55 18.54 24.51
C LEU A 293 15.56 17.54 25.06
N THR A 294 15.94 16.27 25.12
CA THR A 294 15.16 15.23 25.79
C THR A 294 15.85 14.81 27.09
N LEU A 295 15.17 14.99 28.21
CA LEU A 295 15.53 14.43 29.50
C LEU A 295 14.80 13.10 29.65
N ALA A 296 15.52 12.00 29.41
CA ALA A 296 14.96 10.66 29.32
C ALA A 296 14.01 10.32 30.49
N GLY A 297 12.78 9.87 30.19
CA GLY A 297 11.75 9.54 31.15
C GLY A 297 11.26 10.72 32.02
N ARG A 298 11.42 11.97 31.54
CA ARG A 298 11.10 13.17 32.36
C ARG A 298 10.41 14.26 31.55
N ALA A 299 11.15 14.96 30.68
CA ALA A 299 10.64 16.09 29.91
C ALA A 299 11.37 16.20 28.57
N ARG A 300 10.67 16.77 27.59
CA ARG A 300 11.21 17.13 26.28
C ARG A 300 10.94 18.61 26.03
N PHE A 301 11.93 19.30 25.48
CA PHE A 301 11.85 20.69 25.07
C PHE A 301 12.26 20.78 23.59
N GLU A 302 11.36 21.25 22.75
CA GLU A 302 11.56 21.33 21.30
C GLU A 302 11.31 22.75 20.82
N ARG A 303 12.20 23.29 19.99
CA ARG A 303 12.06 24.61 19.45
C ARG A 303 11.09 24.62 18.28
N ASP A 304 10.09 25.51 18.36
CA ASP A 304 9.14 25.78 17.30
C ASP A 304 9.21 27.29 16.94
N GLY A 305 10.00 27.61 15.93
CA GLY A 305 10.33 28.99 15.56
C GLY A 305 11.01 29.75 16.70
N ASP A 306 10.37 30.78 17.21
CA ASP A 306 10.85 31.59 18.34
C ASP A 306 10.34 31.07 19.71
N SER A 307 9.51 30.04 19.74
CA SER A 307 8.93 29.45 20.96
C SER A 307 9.51 28.07 21.27
N TRP A 308 9.21 27.58 22.47
CA TRP A 308 9.55 26.22 22.90
C TRP A 308 8.29 25.45 23.25
N GLN A 309 8.13 24.30 22.66
CA GLN A 309 7.15 23.30 23.08
C GLN A 309 7.76 22.45 24.19
N VAL A 310 6.97 22.15 25.19
CA VAL A 310 7.39 21.33 26.33
C VAL A 310 6.45 20.15 26.45
N SER A 311 7.01 18.98 26.66
CA SER A 311 6.23 17.77 26.94
C SER A 311 6.75 17.07 28.19
N LEU A 312 5.83 16.60 29.01
CA LEU A 312 6.13 15.76 30.16
C LEU A 312 5.99 14.29 29.80
N TYR A 313 6.97 13.50 30.23
CA TYR A 313 6.88 12.06 30.11
C TYR A 313 5.97 11.48 31.20
N HIS A 314 5.12 10.54 30.86
CA HIS A 314 4.39 9.73 31.81
C HIS A 314 4.36 8.27 31.38
N GLU A 315 4.49 7.38 32.33
CA GLU A 315 4.41 5.95 32.09
C GLU A 315 2.96 5.54 31.83
N VAL A 316 2.75 4.77 30.76
CA VAL A 316 1.44 4.21 30.40
C VAL A 316 1.60 2.73 30.15
N GLU A 317 0.82 1.92 30.86
CA GLU A 317 0.72 0.49 30.58
C GLU A 317 -0.20 0.24 29.37
N TYR A 318 0.12 -0.75 28.57
CA TYR A 318 -0.60 -1.09 27.35
C TYR A 318 -2.13 -1.25 27.53
N PRO A 319 -2.68 -1.97 28.55
CA PRO A 319 -4.13 -2.05 28.75
C PRO A 319 -4.78 -0.70 29.06
N ASN A 320 -4.06 0.18 29.77
CA ASN A 320 -4.55 1.52 30.10
C ASN A 320 -4.59 2.39 28.83
N PHE A 321 -3.58 2.26 27.98
CA PHE A 321 -3.52 2.95 26.71
C PHE A 321 -4.65 2.52 25.76
N GLN A 322 -4.91 1.21 25.63
CA GLN A 322 -6.05 0.71 24.83
C GLN A 322 -7.38 1.29 25.33
N ASN A 323 -7.59 1.33 26.66
CA ASN A 323 -8.78 1.93 27.25
C ASN A 323 -8.90 3.44 26.95
N LEU A 324 -7.77 4.16 26.95
CA LEU A 324 -7.73 5.58 26.61
C LEU A 324 -8.15 5.81 25.16
N LEU A 325 -7.58 5.07 24.23
CA LEU A 325 -7.94 5.13 22.80
C LEU A 325 -9.43 4.83 22.57
N GLN A 326 -9.97 3.80 23.22
CA GLN A 326 -11.39 3.46 23.10
C GLN A 326 -12.31 4.58 23.62
N LYS A 327 -11.96 5.26 24.69
CA LYS A 327 -12.72 6.42 25.20
C LYS A 327 -12.70 7.59 24.22
N GLN A 328 -11.64 7.73 23.42
CA GLN A 328 -11.52 8.72 22.35
C GLN A 328 -12.22 8.28 21.04
N GLY A 329 -12.75 7.05 21.00
CA GLY A 329 -13.41 6.48 19.81
C GLY A 329 -12.45 5.83 18.80
N PHE A 330 -11.19 5.63 19.20
CA PHE A 330 -10.16 4.98 18.37
C PHE A 330 -9.84 3.57 18.88
N SER A 331 -9.12 2.82 18.07
CA SER A 331 -8.52 1.54 18.43
C SER A 331 -7.15 1.40 17.75
N LEU A 332 -6.39 0.40 18.16
CA LEU A 332 -5.19 -0.04 17.45
C LEU A 332 -5.58 -0.95 16.26
N PRO A 333 -4.82 -0.99 15.16
CA PRO A 333 -5.00 -2.01 14.12
C PRO A 333 -4.68 -3.39 14.69
N THR A 334 -5.36 -4.44 14.24
CA THR A 334 -4.89 -5.81 14.48
C THR A 334 -3.62 -6.08 13.67
N ALA A 335 -2.89 -7.14 14.00
CA ALA A 335 -1.71 -7.54 13.22
C ALA A 335 -2.03 -7.81 11.75
N ASP A 336 -3.21 -8.37 11.44
CA ASP A 336 -3.65 -8.59 10.06
C ASP A 336 -3.99 -7.28 9.34
N GLU A 337 -4.65 -6.35 10.04
CA GLU A 337 -4.91 -5.01 9.52
C GLU A 337 -3.59 -4.26 9.26
N TRP A 338 -2.64 -4.31 10.21
CA TRP A 338 -1.32 -3.71 10.04
C TRP A 338 -0.59 -4.27 8.81
N ALA A 339 -0.55 -5.60 8.67
CA ALA A 339 0.07 -6.26 7.52
C ALA A 339 -0.58 -5.82 6.18
N TYR A 340 -1.90 -5.65 6.17
CA TYR A 340 -2.61 -5.12 5.00
C TYR A 340 -2.31 -3.64 4.76
N LEU A 341 -2.30 -2.81 5.79
CA LEU A 341 -1.96 -1.38 5.70
C LEU A 341 -0.54 -1.17 5.16
N CYS A 342 0.39 -2.01 5.58
CA CYS A 342 1.78 -1.99 5.13
C CYS A 342 1.93 -2.49 3.68
N GLY A 343 1.40 -3.68 3.38
CA GLY A 343 1.70 -4.42 2.15
C GLY A 343 0.59 -4.48 1.09
N GLY A 344 -0.67 -4.16 1.43
CA GLY A 344 -1.82 -4.27 0.51
C GLY A 344 -2.03 -5.69 -0.03
N GLY A 345 -1.56 -6.72 0.68
CA GLY A 345 -1.61 -8.10 0.21
C GLY A 345 -0.51 -8.47 -0.79
N CYS A 346 0.61 -7.73 -0.85
CA CYS A 346 1.77 -8.08 -1.68
C CYS A 346 2.27 -9.49 -1.36
N ARG A 347 2.91 -10.14 -2.34
CA ARG A 347 3.47 -11.50 -2.19
C ARG A 347 4.99 -11.52 -2.29
N THR A 348 5.63 -10.35 -2.28
CA THR A 348 7.07 -10.12 -2.19
C THR A 348 7.47 -9.92 -0.74
N LEU A 349 8.74 -10.08 -0.39
CA LEU A 349 9.23 -9.92 0.99
C LEU A 349 8.87 -8.54 1.56
N PHE A 350 8.99 -7.51 0.74
CA PHE A 350 8.59 -6.13 1.03
C PHE A 350 7.59 -5.62 -0.01
N PRO A 351 6.86 -4.54 0.25
CA PRO A 351 5.92 -3.96 -0.72
C PRO A 351 6.56 -3.57 -2.06
N TRP A 352 7.84 -3.24 -2.07
CA TRP A 352 8.63 -2.84 -3.26
C TRP A 352 9.29 -4.01 -3.98
N GLY A 353 9.46 -5.19 -3.33
CA GLY A 353 10.11 -6.32 -4.00
C GLY A 353 10.56 -7.44 -3.09
N GLY A 354 11.32 -8.38 -3.66
CA GLY A 354 11.83 -9.58 -2.98
C GLY A 354 13.08 -9.36 -2.12
N GLY A 355 13.44 -8.15 -1.78
CA GLY A 355 14.61 -7.82 -0.95
C GLY A 355 14.66 -6.32 -0.68
N LEU A 356 15.70 -5.89 0.01
CA LEU A 356 15.95 -4.46 0.22
C LEU A 356 16.39 -3.83 -1.12
N ASP A 357 15.91 -2.63 -1.40
CA ASP A 357 16.37 -1.85 -2.55
C ASP A 357 17.43 -0.85 -2.09
N TYR A 358 18.68 -1.15 -2.38
CA TYR A 358 19.85 -0.33 -1.98
C TYR A 358 19.96 0.98 -2.75
N SER A 359 19.10 1.22 -3.74
CA SER A 359 18.97 2.53 -4.39
C SER A 359 18.08 3.49 -3.59
N MET A 360 17.34 2.99 -2.60
CA MET A 360 16.53 3.82 -1.72
C MET A 360 17.40 4.62 -0.76
N HIS A 361 17.02 5.87 -0.52
CA HIS A 361 17.56 6.68 0.55
C HIS A 361 16.94 6.24 1.89
N LEU A 362 17.73 5.48 2.68
CA LEU A 362 17.30 4.90 3.94
C LEU A 362 17.85 5.68 5.14
N HIS A 363 17.02 5.92 6.14
CA HIS A 363 17.32 6.74 7.31
C HIS A 363 18.64 6.36 8.02
N HIS A 364 18.90 5.06 8.18
CA HIS A 364 20.06 4.57 8.92
C HIS A 364 21.26 4.22 8.04
N PHE A 365 21.21 4.51 6.75
CA PHE A 365 22.24 4.21 5.76
C PHE A 365 22.46 5.41 4.81
N GLU A 366 22.42 6.60 5.38
CA GLU A 366 22.58 7.85 4.63
C GLU A 366 24.02 8.02 4.14
N SER A 367 24.18 8.36 2.86
CA SER A 367 25.44 8.80 2.30
C SER A 367 25.61 10.32 2.45
N GLU A 368 26.86 10.82 2.39
CA GLU A 368 27.11 12.29 2.41
C GLU A 368 26.40 13.01 1.24
N GLU A 369 26.19 12.32 0.10
CA GLU A 369 25.55 12.87 -1.11
C GLU A 369 24.04 13.00 -0.97
N ASP A 370 23.43 12.25 -0.06
CA ASP A 370 21.98 12.18 0.14
C ASP A 370 21.48 13.06 1.28
N GLN A 371 22.40 13.70 1.99
CA GLN A 371 22.11 14.53 3.15
C GLN A 371 21.05 15.61 2.86
N GLY A 372 19.97 15.62 3.62
CA GLY A 372 18.86 16.56 3.47
C GLY A 372 17.84 16.19 2.40
N LYS A 373 17.99 15.04 1.72
CA LYS A 373 16.90 14.48 0.88
C LYS A 373 15.87 13.76 1.76
N PRO A 374 14.61 13.71 1.34
CA PRO A 374 13.61 12.92 2.07
C PRO A 374 13.93 11.43 1.96
N TYR A 375 13.74 10.70 3.08
CA TYR A 375 13.90 9.26 3.09
C TYR A 375 12.77 8.56 2.33
N ASP A 376 13.13 7.57 1.52
CA ASP A 376 12.16 6.93 0.63
C ASP A 376 11.06 6.19 1.40
N MET A 377 11.40 5.46 2.45
CA MET A 377 10.42 4.70 3.19
C MET A 377 9.47 5.55 4.05
N GLU A 378 9.89 6.77 4.40
CA GLU A 378 9.07 7.73 5.16
C GLU A 378 7.98 8.38 4.28
N GLN A 379 8.11 8.29 2.95
CA GLN A 379 7.08 8.77 2.03
C GLN A 379 5.83 7.90 2.10
N PRO A 380 4.63 8.49 1.93
CA PRO A 380 3.39 7.73 1.99
C PRO A 380 3.37 6.55 1.02
N ASN A 381 2.89 5.40 1.48
CA ASN A 381 2.68 4.23 0.64
C ASN A 381 1.46 4.40 -0.28
N PHE A 382 1.07 3.36 -1.01
CA PHE A 382 -0.06 3.36 -1.94
C PHE A 382 -1.44 3.56 -1.27
N PHE A 383 -1.54 3.51 0.04
CA PHE A 383 -2.72 3.93 0.82
C PHE A 383 -2.59 5.35 1.39
N GLY A 384 -1.44 5.99 1.27
CA GLY A 384 -1.18 7.32 1.83
C GLY A 384 -0.71 7.31 3.27
N LEU A 385 -0.10 6.21 3.72
CA LEU A 385 0.38 5.99 5.09
C LEU A 385 1.91 6.00 5.13
N SER A 386 2.51 6.72 6.06
CA SER A 386 3.90 6.53 6.47
C SER A 386 3.94 5.37 7.46
N ILE A 387 4.26 4.17 7.01
CA ILE A 387 4.16 2.92 7.77
C ILE A 387 5.38 2.02 7.53
N ALA A 388 5.84 1.34 8.58
CA ALA A 388 6.94 0.38 8.52
C ALA A 388 8.21 0.97 7.86
N TYR A 389 8.54 2.21 8.19
CA TYR A 389 9.59 2.97 7.51
C TYR A 389 10.91 3.01 8.30
N ASP A 390 10.87 2.75 9.59
CA ASP A 390 12.00 2.83 10.49
C ASP A 390 12.08 1.55 11.33
N PRO A 391 13.16 0.76 11.21
CA PRO A 391 13.32 -0.50 11.94
C PRO A 391 13.44 -0.35 13.45
N TYR A 392 13.68 0.86 13.97
CA TYR A 392 13.68 1.14 15.41
C TYR A 392 12.29 1.46 15.95
N LYS A 393 11.30 1.77 15.10
CA LYS A 393 9.97 2.16 15.52
C LYS A 393 9.02 0.96 15.49
N ARG A 394 8.64 0.48 16.67
CA ARG A 394 7.62 -0.55 16.83
C ARG A 394 6.25 0.10 16.86
N GLU A 395 5.33 -0.40 16.06
CA GLU A 395 3.95 0.07 15.99
C GLU A 395 3.05 -0.86 16.79
N LEU A 396 2.39 -0.33 17.82
CA LEU A 396 1.45 -1.08 18.67
C LEU A 396 0.28 -1.60 17.84
N VAL A 397 -0.03 -2.87 18.01
CA VAL A 397 -1.22 -3.51 17.42
C VAL A 397 -2.11 -4.10 18.48
N ASP A 398 -3.40 -4.27 18.17
CA ASP A 398 -4.39 -4.80 19.09
C ASP A 398 -4.11 -6.25 19.46
N GLY A 399 -3.91 -6.50 20.75
CA GLY A 399 -3.57 -7.80 21.32
C GLY A 399 -4.02 -7.92 22.77
N LYS A 400 -3.97 -9.13 23.32
CA LYS A 400 -4.25 -9.38 24.75
C LYS A 400 -3.12 -8.91 25.66
N THR A 401 -1.91 -8.96 25.17
CA THR A 401 -0.68 -8.45 25.77
C THR A 401 -0.07 -7.44 24.82
N LEU A 402 0.90 -6.69 25.26
CA LEU A 402 1.60 -5.73 24.43
C LEU A 402 2.15 -6.47 23.20
N THR A 403 1.70 -6.04 22.03
CA THR A 403 2.05 -6.64 20.74
C THR A 403 2.42 -5.54 19.78
N THR A 404 3.52 -5.72 19.04
CA THR A 404 4.05 -4.73 18.10
C THR A 404 4.36 -5.34 16.73
N CYS A 405 4.42 -4.48 15.72
CA CYS A 405 4.88 -4.77 14.37
C CYS A 405 5.86 -3.68 13.91
N GLY A 406 6.69 -3.93 12.90
CA GLY A 406 7.46 -2.92 12.18
C GLY A 406 8.86 -2.59 12.73
N GLY A 407 9.16 -2.80 13.97
CA GLY A 407 10.47 -2.70 14.65
C GLY A 407 10.81 -4.05 15.29
N ASP A 408 11.79 -4.30 15.91
CA ASP A 408 13.03 -3.82 16.42
C ASP A 408 14.23 -4.42 15.64
N GLY A 409 14.28 -4.12 14.37
CA GLY A 409 15.44 -4.47 13.53
C GLY A 409 16.64 -3.58 13.80
N GLY A 410 16.47 -2.51 14.57
CA GLY A 410 17.55 -1.67 15.04
C GLY A 410 18.63 -2.44 15.80
N CYS A 411 18.24 -3.46 16.57
CA CYS A 411 19.17 -4.37 17.22
C CYS A 411 20.06 -5.10 16.20
N ASN A 412 19.52 -5.53 15.06
CA ASN A 412 20.28 -6.17 13.98
C ASN A 412 21.24 -5.18 13.31
N ILE A 413 20.80 -3.94 13.07
CA ILE A 413 21.65 -2.88 12.52
C ILE A 413 22.82 -2.59 13.47
N CYS A 414 22.55 -2.36 14.75
CA CYS A 414 23.57 -2.13 15.76
C CYS A 414 24.49 -3.34 15.96
N GLY A 415 23.99 -4.55 15.77
CA GLY A 415 24.72 -5.81 15.86
C GLY A 415 25.58 -6.13 14.62
N GLY A 416 25.52 -5.31 13.56
CA GLY A 416 26.30 -5.52 12.34
C GLY A 416 25.74 -6.62 11.43
N MET A 417 24.47 -6.99 11.58
CA MET A 417 23.81 -8.01 10.77
C MET A 417 23.30 -7.51 9.39
N GLY A 418 23.67 -6.28 9.05
CA GLY A 418 23.39 -5.68 7.74
C GLY A 418 21.98 -5.08 7.59
N PRO A 419 21.78 -4.33 6.49
CA PRO A 419 20.54 -3.61 6.23
C PRO A 419 19.34 -4.53 6.01
N LEU A 420 19.48 -5.64 5.30
CA LEU A 420 18.36 -6.53 5.02
C LEU A 420 17.72 -7.07 6.29
N LEU A 421 18.52 -7.60 7.22
CA LEU A 421 18.01 -8.12 8.49
C LEU A 421 17.59 -6.99 9.44
N GLY A 422 18.20 -5.80 9.31
CA GLY A 422 17.75 -4.61 10.01
C GLY A 422 16.34 -4.20 9.64
N TYR A 423 16.05 -4.12 8.35
CA TYR A 423 14.72 -3.74 7.85
C TYR A 423 13.73 -4.90 7.76
N LEU A 424 14.14 -6.14 8.07
CA LEU A 424 13.24 -7.30 7.98
C LEU A 424 11.93 -7.15 8.76
N PRO A 425 11.89 -6.59 9.98
CA PRO A 425 10.65 -6.34 10.70
C PRO A 425 9.69 -5.37 10.01
N CYS A 426 10.18 -4.52 9.09
CA CYS A 426 9.34 -3.65 8.27
C CYS A 426 8.59 -4.42 7.16
N SER A 427 8.85 -5.73 6.99
CA SER A 427 8.08 -6.58 6.10
C SER A 427 6.64 -6.76 6.60
N PRO A 428 5.61 -6.65 5.73
CA PRO A 428 4.21 -6.91 6.11
C PRO A 428 3.96 -8.38 6.47
N HIS A 429 4.95 -9.23 6.30
CA HIS A 429 4.88 -10.66 6.57
C HIS A 429 5.53 -11.06 7.89
N CYS A 430 6.25 -10.15 8.55
CA CYS A 430 6.89 -10.44 9.83
C CYS A 430 5.86 -10.84 10.89
N LYS A 431 6.25 -11.77 11.77
CA LYS A 431 5.46 -12.08 12.95
C LYS A 431 5.40 -10.87 13.87
N PRO A 432 4.23 -10.56 14.44
CA PRO A 432 4.17 -9.60 15.53
C PRO A 432 5.06 -10.03 16.69
N GLU A 433 5.74 -9.08 17.29
CA GLU A 433 6.45 -9.29 18.55
C GLU A 433 5.45 -9.22 19.69
N VAL A 434 5.44 -10.24 20.56
CA VAL A 434 4.59 -10.31 21.75
C VAL A 434 5.47 -10.16 22.98
N ARG A 435 5.20 -9.12 23.77
CA ARG A 435 5.94 -8.84 25.01
C ARG A 435 5.10 -9.22 26.23
N GLU A 436 5.74 -9.87 27.20
CA GLU A 436 5.09 -10.28 28.45
C GLU A 436 4.94 -9.11 29.43
N ASP A 437 5.85 -8.13 29.39
CA ASP A 437 5.69 -6.88 30.08
C ASP A 437 4.62 -6.03 29.36
N ASN A 438 3.89 -5.22 30.08
CA ASN A 438 2.92 -4.29 29.50
C ASN A 438 3.47 -2.86 29.41
N GLU A 439 4.78 -2.71 29.56
CA GLU A 439 5.45 -1.42 29.59
C GLU A 439 5.67 -0.89 28.16
N ILE A 440 5.17 0.31 27.89
CA ILE A 440 5.35 1.02 26.64
C ILE A 440 6.64 1.85 26.73
N HIS A 441 7.56 1.64 25.80
CA HIS A 441 8.83 2.36 25.72
C HIS A 441 8.74 3.54 24.77
N ASN A 442 8.80 4.75 25.27
CA ASN A 442 8.58 5.99 24.54
C ASN A 442 9.52 6.24 23.36
N ASP A 443 10.72 5.64 23.35
CA ASP A 443 11.69 5.85 22.28
C ASP A 443 11.51 4.87 21.12
N TYR A 444 10.74 3.79 21.34
CA TYR A 444 10.61 2.68 20.38
C TYR A 444 9.17 2.30 20.06
N ASP A 445 8.23 2.57 20.98
CA ASP A 445 6.84 2.15 20.84
C ASP A 445 5.96 3.35 20.40
N PHE A 446 5.36 3.20 19.26
CA PHE A 446 4.48 4.19 18.62
C PHE A 446 3.13 3.56 18.36
N PHE A 447 2.15 4.37 18.02
CA PHE A 447 0.84 3.85 17.64
C PHE A 447 0.27 4.55 16.42
N ARG A 448 -0.73 3.92 15.84
CA ARG A 448 -1.54 4.46 14.75
C ARG A 448 -3.01 4.32 15.12
N PRO A 449 -3.76 5.41 15.27
CA PRO A 449 -5.19 5.33 15.57
C PRO A 449 -5.97 4.84 14.37
N VAL A 450 -6.91 3.91 14.59
CA VAL A 450 -7.83 3.44 13.55
C VAL A 450 -9.28 3.52 14.02
N ILE A 451 -10.19 3.75 13.08
CA ILE A 451 -11.63 3.57 13.25
C ILE A 451 -12.11 2.57 12.20
N ARG A 452 -12.66 1.43 12.64
CA ARG A 452 -13.26 0.45 11.74
C ARG A 452 -14.61 0.94 11.28
N VAL A 453 -14.76 1.08 9.97
CA VAL A 453 -15.98 1.59 9.35
C VAL A 453 -17.05 0.50 9.37
N GLN A 454 -18.21 0.81 9.96
CA GLN A 454 -19.33 -0.11 9.94
C GLN A 454 -19.93 -0.22 8.53
N THR A 455 -20.14 -1.43 8.07
CA THR A 455 -20.62 -1.70 6.69
C THR A 455 -22.15 -1.85 6.61
N SER A 456 -22.84 -1.95 7.74
CA SER A 456 -24.31 -2.06 7.83
C SER A 456 -24.96 -0.69 8.03
N GLY A 457 -26.05 -0.43 7.29
CA GLY A 457 -26.86 0.79 7.50
C GLY A 457 -26.59 1.97 6.55
N TRP A 458 -25.67 1.83 5.60
CA TRP A 458 -25.32 2.88 4.65
C TRP A 458 -26.44 3.12 3.62
N ARG A 459 -26.85 4.39 3.46
CA ARG A 459 -27.75 4.85 2.39
C ARG A 459 -27.12 6.05 1.72
N ILE A 460 -26.99 6.06 0.38
CA ILE A 460 -26.69 7.31 -0.34
C ILE A 460 -27.96 8.16 -0.29
N VAL A 461 -27.85 9.33 0.30
CA VAL A 461 -28.81 10.41 0.09
C VAL A 461 -28.33 11.13 -1.18
N SER A 462 -29.02 10.91 -2.29
CA SER A 462 -28.75 11.69 -3.50
C SER A 462 -29.16 13.14 -3.24
N PRO A 463 -28.37 14.16 -3.69
CA PRO A 463 -28.83 15.56 -3.64
C PRO A 463 -30.12 15.69 -4.47
N GLY A 464 -31.26 15.66 -3.83
CA GLY A 464 -32.57 15.70 -4.48
C GLY A 464 -33.71 14.98 -3.75
N ASP A 465 -33.42 14.19 -2.72
CA ASP A 465 -34.40 13.45 -1.93
C ASP A 465 -34.96 14.22 -0.72
N GLU A 466 -34.65 15.50 -0.58
CA GLU A 466 -35.34 16.38 0.35
C GLU A 466 -36.59 16.98 -0.35
N ARG A 467 -37.72 16.22 -0.33
CA ARG A 467 -39.07 16.78 -0.35
C ARG A 467 -40.06 15.90 0.37
#